data_b4e9c985b29a894c47ae38345859e775
#
_entry.id   b4e9c985b29a894c47ae38345859e775
#
_cell.length_a   1.000
_cell.length_b   1.000
_cell.length_c   1.000
_cell.angle_alpha   90.00
_cell.angle_beta   90.00
_cell.angle_gamma   90.00
#
_symmetry.space_group_name_H-M   'P 1'
#
loop_
_entity.id
_entity.type
_entity.pdbx_description
1 polymer ?
#
loop_
_entity_poly.entity_id
_entity_poly.type
_entity_poly.pdbx_seq_one_letter_code
_entity_poly.pdbx_strand_id
1 'polypeptide(L)'
;ALTVGDAAPSSVVLINGALAKNIYWQVGSAAVINYAGGGIMNGTIIANSGVTLSSPANSTNSSVTTLNGRAISLVASVTMVNTVINVPN
;
A
#
# COMPACT_ATOMS: atom_id res chain seq x y z
N ALA A 1 -3.53 12.92 4.79
CA ALA A 1 -3.13 11.93 3.78
C ALA A 1 -2.11 10.94 4.34
N LEU A 2 -2.14 9.75 3.80
CA LEU A 2 -1.09 8.76 4.06
C LEU A 2 -0.24 8.64 2.79
N THR A 3 1.05 8.93 2.90
CA THR A 3 1.98 8.80 1.78
C THR A 3 3.15 7.95 2.22
N VAL A 4 3.43 6.88 1.50
CA VAL A 4 4.49 5.94 1.83
C VAL A 4 5.31 5.64 0.59
N GLY A 5 6.62 5.69 0.71
CA GLY A 5 7.54 5.24 -0.33
C GLY A 5 7.73 6.30 -1.40
N ASP A 6 7.97 7.03 -1.86
CA ASP A 6 8.08 8.05 -2.91
C ASP A 6 9.23 7.73 -3.86
N ALA A 7 10.44 8.04 -3.49
CA ALA A 7 11.59 7.97 -4.40
C ALA A 7 12.41 6.69 -4.27
N ALA A 8 12.16 5.88 -3.24
CA ALA A 8 12.96 4.68 -2.98
C ALA A 8 12.10 3.58 -2.37
N PRO A 9 12.49 2.32 -2.49
CA PRO A 9 11.76 1.23 -1.84
C PRO A 9 11.66 1.44 -0.34
N SER A 10 10.46 1.23 0.19
CA SER A 10 10.17 1.34 1.61
C SER A 10 9.25 0.23 2.04
N SER A 11 9.31 -0.15 3.30
CA SER A 11 8.45 -1.22 3.80
C SER A 11 7.98 -0.92 5.20
N VAL A 12 6.75 -1.35 5.49
CA VAL A 12 6.21 -1.38 6.84
C VAL A 12 6.52 -2.75 7.41
N VAL A 13 7.27 -2.78 8.50
CA VAL A 13 7.74 -4.01 9.12
C VAL A 13 6.95 -4.27 10.40
N LEU A 14 6.40 -5.48 10.52
CA LEU A 14 5.66 -5.88 11.70
C LEU A 14 6.62 -6.40 12.76
N ILE A 15 6.51 -5.90 13.97
CA ILE A 15 7.38 -6.28 15.08
C ILE A 15 6.55 -6.76 16.26
N ASN A 16 7.20 -7.45 17.19
CA ASN A 16 6.60 -7.89 18.45
C ASN A 16 5.31 -8.71 18.24
N GLY A 17 5.29 -9.56 17.21
CA GLY A 17 4.15 -10.42 16.95
C GLY A 17 2.96 -9.74 16.31
N ALA A 18 3.09 -8.52 15.81
CA ALA A 18 2.01 -7.82 15.14
C ALA A 18 1.58 -8.57 13.88
N LEU A 19 0.28 -8.56 13.61
CA LEU A 19 -0.31 -9.23 12.45
C LEU A 19 -0.97 -8.21 11.54
N ALA A 20 -0.76 -8.35 10.23
CA ALA A 20 -1.33 -7.43 9.24
C ALA A 20 -2.85 -7.33 9.35
N LYS A 21 -3.54 -8.42 9.66
CA LYS A 21 -5.00 -8.44 9.81
C LYS A 21 -5.52 -7.57 10.94
N ASN A 22 -4.64 -7.18 11.88
CA ASN A 22 -5.01 -6.38 13.05
C ASN A 22 -4.58 -4.93 12.93
N ILE A 23 -4.05 -4.51 11.78
CA ILE A 23 -3.56 -3.15 11.56
C ILE A 23 -4.53 -2.44 10.61
N TYR A 24 -4.93 -1.24 11.00
CA TYR A 24 -5.85 -0.42 10.21
C TYR A 24 -5.28 0.98 10.07
N TRP A 25 -5.28 1.48 8.85
CA TRP A 25 -4.86 2.86 8.52
C TRP A 25 -6.12 3.62 8.13
N GLN A 26 -6.62 4.45 9.04
CA GLN A 26 -7.76 5.30 8.74
C GLN A 26 -7.25 6.64 8.24
N VAL A 27 -7.60 6.99 7.01
CA VAL A 27 -7.07 8.17 6.33
C VAL A 27 -8.22 9.07 5.94
N GLY A 28 -8.19 10.31 6.42
CA GLY A 28 -9.28 11.26 6.17
C GLY A 28 -9.32 11.80 4.76
N SER A 29 -8.28 11.63 3.99
CA SER A 29 -8.23 12.03 2.57
C SER A 29 -7.74 10.87 1.72
N ALA A 30 -6.65 11.01 0.99
CA ALA A 30 -6.14 9.98 0.11
C ALA A 30 -4.96 9.23 0.71
N ALA A 31 -4.82 7.97 0.37
CA ALA A 31 -3.63 7.18 0.67
C ALA A 31 -2.85 6.91 -0.62
N VAL A 32 -1.57 7.18 -0.60
CA VAL A 32 -0.67 6.95 -1.74
C VAL A 32 0.50 6.10 -1.28
N ILE A 33 0.57 4.90 -1.81
CA ILE A 33 1.66 3.97 -1.55
C ILE A 33 2.43 3.79 -2.85
N ASN A 34 3.51 4.51 -2.98
CA ASN A 34 4.28 4.57 -4.22
C ASN A 34 5.71 4.09 -3.95
N TYR A 35 5.93 2.81 -4.19
CA TYR A 35 7.22 2.20 -3.94
C TYR A 35 8.02 2.07 -5.23
N ALA A 36 8.84 3.06 -5.51
CA ALA A 36 9.78 2.95 -6.62
C ALA A 36 10.77 1.80 -6.34
N GLY A 37 10.70 0.76 -7.14
CA GLY A 37 11.51 -0.43 -6.92
C GLY A 37 10.87 -1.49 -6.04
N GLY A 38 9.60 -1.28 -5.65
CA GLY A 38 8.86 -2.23 -4.84
C GLY A 38 8.95 -1.95 -3.35
N GLY A 39 8.08 -2.58 -2.59
CA GLY A 39 8.03 -2.46 -1.13
C GLY A 39 6.83 -3.17 -0.56
N ILE A 40 6.74 -3.22 0.75
CA ILE A 40 5.69 -3.96 1.44
C ILE A 40 4.96 -3.03 2.39
N MET A 41 3.64 -2.95 2.20
CA MET A 41 2.73 -2.27 3.12
C MET A 41 1.90 -3.32 3.85
N ASN A 42 1.68 -3.14 5.12
CA ASN A 42 0.90 -4.06 5.94
C ASN A 42 -0.29 -3.35 6.55
N GLY A 43 -1.43 -4.03 6.55
CA GLY A 43 -2.64 -3.56 7.19
C GLY A 43 -3.75 -3.22 6.21
N THR A 44 -4.91 -2.91 6.76
CA THR A 44 -6.06 -2.47 5.98
C THR A 44 -6.06 -0.95 5.91
N ILE A 45 -6.11 -0.42 4.70
CA ILE A 45 -6.15 1.01 4.44
C ILE A 45 -7.59 1.40 4.16
N ILE A 46 -8.13 2.32 4.93
CA ILE A 46 -9.47 2.86 4.73
C ILE A 46 -9.30 4.35 4.48
N ALA A 47 -9.43 4.76 3.24
CA ALA A 47 -9.24 6.15 2.84
C ALA A 47 -10.56 6.75 2.35
N ASN A 48 -10.82 7.97 2.76
CA ASN A 48 -12.05 8.66 2.34
C ASN A 48 -12.05 8.97 0.84
N SER A 49 -10.94 9.46 0.32
CA SER A 49 -10.91 10.03 -1.04
C SER A 49 -10.18 9.19 -2.08
N GLY A 50 -9.61 8.07 -1.72
CA GLY A 50 -8.98 7.20 -2.70
C GLY A 50 -7.73 6.51 -2.17
N VAL A 51 -7.38 5.40 -2.79
CA VAL A 51 -6.16 4.66 -2.49
C VAL A 51 -5.42 4.42 -3.80
N THR A 52 -4.15 4.81 -3.84
CA THR A 52 -3.27 4.56 -4.98
C THR A 52 -2.09 3.72 -4.53
N LEU A 53 -1.92 2.58 -5.16
CA LEU A 53 -0.78 1.70 -4.93
C LEU A 53 -0.04 1.57 -6.24
N SER A 54 1.22 1.94 -6.26
CA SER A 54 1.99 1.86 -7.50
C SER A 54 3.44 1.52 -7.24
N SER A 55 3.99 0.76 -8.15
CA SER A 55 5.41 0.57 -8.29
C SER A 55 5.74 0.86 -9.75
N PRO A 56 6.19 2.07 -10.06
CA PRO A 56 6.45 2.42 -11.44
C PRO A 56 7.50 1.48 -12.02
N ALA A 57 7.07 0.62 -12.92
CA ALA A 57 7.97 -0.29 -13.61
C ALA A 57 8.54 0.38 -14.84
N ASN A 58 9.78 0.06 -15.14
CA ASN A 58 10.39 0.47 -16.39
C ASN A 58 11.12 -0.74 -16.97
N SER A 59 11.90 -0.53 -18.01
CA SER A 59 12.60 -1.64 -18.67
C SER A 59 13.62 -2.35 -17.77
N THR A 60 14.01 -1.75 -16.67
CA THR A 60 15.00 -2.30 -15.75
C THR A 60 14.44 -2.66 -14.38
N ASN A 61 13.18 -2.33 -14.12
CA ASN A 61 12.57 -2.55 -12.81
C ASN A 61 11.21 -3.23 -12.98
N SER A 62 11.14 -4.49 -12.56
CA SER A 62 9.92 -5.28 -12.58
C SER A 62 9.36 -5.54 -11.18
N SER A 63 9.89 -4.89 -10.16
CA SER A 63 9.44 -5.06 -8.78
C SER A 63 8.01 -4.56 -8.61
N VAL A 64 7.28 -5.16 -7.69
CA VAL A 64 5.90 -4.79 -7.42
C VAL A 64 5.75 -4.23 -6.02
N THR A 65 4.74 -3.39 -5.83
CA THR A 65 4.28 -2.99 -4.50
C THR A 65 3.40 -4.10 -3.95
N THR A 66 3.66 -4.52 -2.72
CA THR A 66 2.88 -5.57 -2.06
C THR A 66 2.11 -4.98 -0.89
N LEU A 67 0.82 -5.23 -0.86
CA LEU A 67 -0.04 -4.90 0.29
C LEU A 67 -0.49 -6.20 0.93
N ASN A 68 -0.06 -6.44 2.16
CA ASN A 68 -0.57 -7.53 2.98
C ASN A 68 -1.73 -6.98 3.82
N GLY A 69 -2.91 -6.97 3.23
CA GLY A 69 -4.07 -6.36 3.85
C GLY A 69 -5.16 -6.11 2.84
N ARG A 70 -5.85 -5.00 3.01
CA ARG A 70 -6.94 -4.60 2.12
C ARG A 70 -6.85 -3.11 1.84
N ALA A 71 -7.35 -2.70 0.68
CA ALA A 71 -7.44 -1.29 0.32
C ALA A 71 -8.91 -0.95 0.07
N ILE A 72 -9.43 -0.01 0.84
CA ILE A 72 -10.82 0.41 0.79
C ILE A 72 -10.87 1.92 0.59
N SER A 73 -11.57 2.36 -0.46
CA SER A 73 -11.85 3.77 -0.68
C SER A 73 -13.35 4.02 -0.52
N LEU A 74 -13.72 5.02 0.24
CA LEU A 74 -15.14 5.27 0.56
C LEU A 74 -15.86 6.06 -0.53
N VAL A 75 -15.15 6.96 -1.21
CA VAL A 75 -15.78 7.89 -2.14
C VAL A 75 -15.21 7.79 -3.56
N ALA A 76 -13.95 7.43 -3.70
CA ALA A 76 -13.27 7.41 -4.98
C ALA A 76 -12.69 6.04 -5.28
N SER A 77 -11.73 5.97 -6.20
CA SER A 77 -11.20 4.72 -6.73
C SER A 77 -10.06 4.15 -5.90
N VAL A 78 -9.88 2.84 -5.99
CA VAL A 78 -8.62 2.18 -5.67
C VAL A 78 -7.87 1.99 -6.99
N THR A 79 -6.69 2.58 -7.11
CA THR A 79 -5.87 2.51 -8.31
C THR A 79 -4.60 1.73 -8.02
N MET A 80 -4.29 0.76 -8.87
CA MET A 80 -3.12 -0.10 -8.67
C MET A 80 -2.30 -0.20 -9.94
N VAL A 81 -0.98 -0.09 -9.80
CA VAL A 81 -0.03 -0.32 -10.88
C VAL A 81 1.07 -1.24 -10.34
N ASN A 82 1.29 -2.36 -10.98
CA ASN A 82 2.30 -3.36 -10.54
C ASN A 82 2.17 -3.66 -9.05
N THR A 83 0.97 -4.08 -8.65
CA THR A 83 0.64 -4.24 -7.23
C THR A 83 0.09 -5.64 -6.98
N VAL A 84 0.51 -6.24 -5.87
CA VAL A 84 -0.02 -7.52 -5.38
C VAL A 84 -0.66 -7.27 -4.01
N ILE A 85 -1.88 -7.75 -3.85
CA ILE A 85 -2.60 -7.65 -2.58
C ILE A 85 -2.80 -9.06 -2.03
N ASN A 86 -2.29 -9.29 -0.83
CA ASN A 86 -2.46 -10.54 -0.10
C ASN A 86 -3.40 -10.30 1.07
N VAL A 87 -4.60 -10.85 0.97
CA VAL A 87 -5.59 -10.69 2.04
C VAL A 87 -5.22 -11.62 3.20
N PRO A 88 -5.01 -11.08 4.41
CA PRO A 88 -4.65 -11.90 5.56
C PRO A 88 -5.83 -12.75 6.03
N ASN A 89 -5.51 -13.89 6.56
CA ASN A 89 -6.49 -14.78 7.16
C ASN A 89 -6.83 -14.36 8.59
#